data_e3969047d0038cd29898f0ef33847906
#
_entry.id   e3969047d0038cd29898f0ef33847906
#
_cell.length_a   1.000
_cell.length_b   1.000
_cell.length_c   1.000
_cell.angle_alpha   90.00
_cell.angle_beta   90.00
_cell.angle_gamma   90.00
#
_symmetry.space_group_name_H-M   'P 1'
#
loop_
_entity.id
_entity.type
_entity.pdbx_description
1 polymer ?
#
loop_
_entity_poly.entity_id
_entity_poly.type
_entity_poly.pdbx_seq_one_letter_code
_entity_poly.pdbx_strand_id
1 'polypeptide(L)'
;MKTLDKNNYRSILLVLSFSLIALFLISLVLGRYPLSLSEIGRLLLSRITDIEQTWPDSAEAIFFNVRLPRVGLAVLVVAALSASGAAYQGMFRNPLVSSDIVGASSGAAFGAALGILLGAGGSMISLSAFLFSSISVAMVYMISRVLRQNQVLGLVLAGIMIGSIFNAGTSFLKIMADPNDQLPQITFWLMGSLNGKTLDELFYAAILILLGLVLLLGLRWKMNLLTMDEKEAQAMGVAVGPLRLVVIVCATLLTATSIAVSGMIGWISLVIPHFSRLLVGSDFRRLL
;
A
#
# COMPACT_ATOMS: atom_id res chain seq x y z
N MET A 1 19.24 -19.80 12.05
CA MET A 1 17.77 -19.66 12.11
C MET A 1 17.15 -20.99 11.69
N LYS A 2 16.38 -21.67 12.56
CA LYS A 2 15.75 -22.97 12.21
C LYS A 2 14.80 -22.74 11.02
N THR A 3 15.03 -23.43 9.92
CA THR A 3 14.07 -23.49 8.82
C THR A 3 12.79 -24.12 9.35
N LEU A 4 11.68 -23.36 9.30
CA LEU A 4 10.37 -23.91 9.67
C LEU A 4 10.09 -25.15 8.81
N ASP A 5 9.65 -26.21 9.48
CA ASP A 5 9.16 -27.42 8.82
C ASP A 5 7.99 -27.03 7.89
N LYS A 6 7.87 -27.72 6.75
CA LYS A 6 6.83 -27.45 5.75
C LYS A 6 5.41 -27.56 6.33
N ASN A 7 5.23 -28.42 7.31
CA ASN A 7 3.94 -28.60 7.99
C ASN A 7 3.61 -27.40 8.88
N ASN A 8 4.59 -26.88 9.62
CA ASN A 8 4.40 -25.70 10.47
C ASN A 8 4.07 -24.45 9.66
N TYR A 9 4.73 -24.27 8.50
CA TYR A 9 4.43 -23.16 7.59
C TYR A 9 2.98 -23.21 7.07
N ARG A 10 2.51 -24.40 6.64
CA ARG A 10 1.12 -24.56 6.18
C ARG A 10 0.11 -24.28 7.29
N SER A 11 0.38 -24.75 8.51
CA SER A 11 -0.49 -24.49 9.67
C SER A 11 -0.57 -23.00 10.00
N ILE A 12 0.56 -22.27 9.96
CA ILE A 12 0.59 -20.81 10.17
C ILE A 12 -0.25 -20.11 9.09
N LEU A 13 -0.09 -20.46 7.82
CA LEU A 13 -0.88 -19.87 6.74
C LEU A 13 -2.38 -20.12 6.90
N LEU A 14 -2.77 -21.35 7.28
CA LEU A 14 -4.19 -21.67 7.49
C LEU A 14 -4.79 -20.87 8.64
N VAL A 15 -4.06 -20.75 9.76
CA VAL A 15 -4.51 -19.95 10.92
C VAL A 15 -4.63 -18.47 10.53
N LEU A 16 -3.64 -17.89 9.84
CA LEU A 16 -3.68 -16.50 9.41
C LEU A 16 -4.79 -16.25 8.39
N SER A 17 -4.99 -17.16 7.43
CA SER A 17 -6.06 -17.04 6.44
C SER A 17 -7.44 -17.13 7.09
N PHE A 18 -7.64 -18.08 8.01
CA PHE A 18 -8.88 -18.20 8.77
C PHE A 18 -9.13 -16.94 9.62
N SER A 19 -8.10 -16.44 10.32
CA SER A 19 -8.20 -15.22 11.12
C SER A 19 -8.55 -14.00 10.26
N LEU A 20 -7.94 -13.87 9.08
CA LEU A 20 -8.25 -12.79 8.15
C LEU A 20 -9.71 -12.83 7.68
N ILE A 21 -10.19 -14.01 7.27
CA ILE A 21 -11.59 -14.20 6.85
C ILE A 21 -12.55 -13.90 8.01
N ALA A 22 -12.26 -14.43 9.20
CA ALA A 22 -13.08 -14.18 10.38
C ALA A 22 -13.13 -12.68 10.74
N LEU A 23 -11.98 -11.99 10.76
CA LEU A 23 -11.92 -10.55 11.03
C LEU A 23 -12.62 -9.74 9.93
N PHE A 24 -12.50 -10.13 8.68
CA PHE A 24 -13.21 -9.50 7.56
C PHE A 24 -14.72 -9.59 7.76
N LEU A 25 -15.24 -10.78 8.03
CA LEU A 25 -16.67 -11.00 8.27
C LEU A 25 -17.17 -10.26 9.52
N ILE A 26 -16.41 -10.32 10.62
CA ILE A 26 -16.72 -9.58 11.84
C ILE A 26 -16.79 -8.07 11.57
N SER A 27 -15.83 -7.53 10.80
CA SER A 27 -15.79 -6.11 10.45
C SER A 27 -16.98 -5.67 9.58
N LEU A 28 -17.54 -6.57 8.77
CA LEU A 28 -18.75 -6.28 8.00
C LEU A 28 -20.01 -6.28 8.87
N VAL A 29 -20.04 -7.06 9.95
CA VAL A 29 -21.18 -7.14 10.89
C VAL A 29 -21.15 -5.96 11.89
N LEU A 30 -19.98 -5.71 12.48
CA LEU A 30 -19.83 -4.72 13.53
C LEU A 30 -19.92 -3.28 12.98
N GLY A 31 -20.74 -2.46 13.61
CA GLY A 31 -20.88 -1.04 13.28
C GLY A 31 -22.07 -0.39 14.00
N ARG A 32 -22.23 0.93 13.87
CA ARG A 32 -23.34 1.67 14.50
C ARG A 32 -24.73 1.20 14.04
N TYR A 33 -24.83 0.72 12.82
CA TYR A 33 -26.05 0.10 12.29
C TYR A 33 -25.88 -1.42 12.37
N PRO A 34 -26.69 -2.15 13.16
CA PRO A 34 -26.55 -3.59 13.26
C PRO A 34 -26.97 -4.27 11.96
N LEU A 35 -26.08 -5.10 11.41
CA LEU A 35 -26.40 -5.99 10.28
C LEU A 35 -26.13 -7.42 10.74
N SER A 36 -27.09 -8.30 10.54
CA SER A 36 -26.91 -9.73 10.82
C SER A 36 -26.11 -10.41 9.69
N LEU A 37 -25.44 -11.52 10.01
CA LEU A 37 -24.76 -12.34 8.98
C LEU A 37 -25.70 -12.85 7.90
N SER A 38 -26.96 -13.14 8.26
CA SER A 38 -27.99 -13.57 7.31
C SER A 38 -28.40 -12.46 6.35
N GLU A 39 -28.50 -11.21 6.83
CA GLU A 39 -28.76 -10.05 5.97
C GLU A 39 -27.61 -9.79 5.01
N ILE A 40 -26.36 -9.84 5.50
CA ILE A 40 -25.18 -9.69 4.65
C ILE A 40 -25.12 -10.77 3.57
N GLY A 41 -25.43 -12.02 3.93
CA GLY A 41 -25.50 -13.12 2.97
C GLY A 41 -26.56 -12.87 1.88
N ARG A 42 -27.75 -12.42 2.27
CA ARG A 42 -28.85 -12.07 1.32
C ARG A 42 -28.47 -10.86 0.45
N LEU A 43 -27.87 -9.83 1.01
CA LEU A 43 -27.37 -8.64 0.28
C LEU A 43 -26.34 -9.03 -0.79
N LEU A 44 -25.41 -9.92 -0.47
CA LEU A 44 -24.42 -10.40 -1.44
C LEU A 44 -25.07 -11.28 -2.52
N LEU A 45 -25.99 -12.16 -2.14
CA LEU A 45 -26.72 -13.03 -3.08
C LEU A 45 -27.64 -12.23 -4.00
N SER A 46 -28.25 -11.13 -3.55
CA SER A 46 -29.12 -10.29 -4.38
C SER A 46 -28.43 -9.66 -5.59
N ARG A 47 -27.10 -9.58 -5.60
CA ARG A 47 -26.34 -9.10 -6.76
C ARG A 47 -26.12 -10.18 -7.84
N ILE A 48 -26.40 -11.44 -7.51
CA ILE A 48 -26.16 -12.59 -8.40
C ILE A 48 -27.49 -13.25 -8.79
N THR A 49 -28.48 -13.20 -7.90
CA THR A 49 -29.80 -13.85 -8.08
C THR A 49 -30.90 -12.87 -7.71
N ASP A 50 -32.04 -12.93 -8.41
CA ASP A 50 -33.22 -12.17 -8.06
C ASP A 50 -33.85 -12.75 -6.79
N ILE A 51 -33.55 -12.13 -5.66
CA ILE A 51 -34.09 -12.45 -4.34
C ILE A 51 -35.01 -11.33 -3.92
N GLU A 52 -36.19 -11.67 -3.42
CA GLU A 52 -37.14 -10.72 -2.86
C GLU A 52 -36.49 -9.92 -1.73
N GLN A 53 -36.53 -8.59 -1.81
CA GLN A 53 -35.93 -7.71 -0.85
C GLN A 53 -36.66 -7.79 0.50
N THR A 54 -35.96 -8.35 1.48
CA THR A 54 -36.49 -8.51 2.86
C THR A 54 -35.77 -7.58 3.85
N TRP A 55 -34.81 -6.75 3.40
CA TRP A 55 -34.04 -5.83 4.18
C TRP A 55 -34.40 -4.38 3.86
N PRO A 56 -34.19 -3.43 4.81
CA PRO A 56 -34.38 -2.00 4.58
C PRO A 56 -33.39 -1.45 3.55
N ASP A 57 -33.80 -0.46 2.74
CA ASP A 57 -32.91 0.24 1.79
C ASP A 57 -31.67 0.82 2.45
N SER A 58 -31.82 1.29 3.71
CA SER A 58 -30.71 1.78 4.52
C SER A 58 -29.65 0.72 4.80
N ALA A 59 -30.03 -0.55 4.97
CA ALA A 59 -29.09 -1.65 5.19
C ALA A 59 -28.24 -1.91 3.94
N GLU A 60 -28.86 -1.90 2.76
CA GLU A 60 -28.18 -2.05 1.48
C GLU A 60 -27.22 -0.88 1.21
N ALA A 61 -27.69 0.34 1.38
CA ALA A 61 -26.86 1.54 1.21
C ALA A 61 -25.65 1.54 2.16
N ILE A 62 -25.83 1.22 3.44
CA ILE A 62 -24.74 1.16 4.42
C ILE A 62 -23.74 0.04 4.07
N PHE A 63 -24.24 -1.13 3.66
CA PHE A 63 -23.37 -2.25 3.34
C PHE A 63 -22.52 -1.97 2.09
N PHE A 64 -23.12 -1.60 0.97
CA PHE A 64 -22.40 -1.43 -0.30
C PHE A 64 -21.65 -0.09 -0.40
N ASN A 65 -22.19 1.01 0.14
CA ASN A 65 -21.58 2.33 -0.02
C ASN A 65 -20.65 2.75 1.14
N VAL A 66 -20.67 2.01 2.26
CA VAL A 66 -19.83 2.38 3.42
C VAL A 66 -18.96 1.21 3.88
N ARG A 67 -19.55 0.05 4.23
CA ARG A 67 -18.79 -1.03 4.88
C ARG A 67 -17.91 -1.79 3.93
N LEU A 68 -18.48 -2.27 2.84
CA LEU A 68 -17.74 -3.09 1.87
C LEU A 68 -16.53 -2.36 1.27
N PRO A 69 -16.66 -1.09 0.80
CA PRO A 69 -15.50 -0.35 0.31
C PRO A 69 -14.44 -0.13 1.38
N ARG A 70 -14.85 0.25 2.58
CA ARG A 70 -13.94 0.54 3.69
C ARG A 70 -13.15 -0.69 4.14
N VAL A 71 -13.83 -1.81 4.37
CA VAL A 71 -13.19 -3.06 4.84
C VAL A 71 -12.35 -3.67 3.72
N GLY A 72 -12.86 -3.66 2.49
CA GLY A 72 -12.12 -4.12 1.31
C GLY A 72 -10.84 -3.33 1.08
N LEU A 73 -10.91 -2.00 1.12
CA LEU A 73 -9.73 -1.13 1.01
C LEU A 73 -8.76 -1.34 2.17
N ALA A 74 -9.23 -1.55 3.41
CA ALA A 74 -8.36 -1.83 4.54
C ALA A 74 -7.48 -3.06 4.29
N VAL A 75 -8.06 -4.16 3.81
CA VAL A 75 -7.31 -5.39 3.49
C VAL A 75 -6.32 -5.14 2.35
N LEU A 76 -6.76 -4.51 1.26
CA LEU A 76 -5.90 -4.25 0.11
C LEU A 76 -4.74 -3.32 0.42
N VAL A 77 -4.99 -2.21 1.14
CA VAL A 77 -3.97 -1.23 1.52
C VAL A 77 -2.92 -1.86 2.45
N VAL A 78 -3.36 -2.62 3.46
CA VAL A 78 -2.44 -3.31 4.37
C VAL A 78 -1.60 -4.35 3.62
N ALA A 79 -2.20 -5.15 2.74
CA ALA A 79 -1.48 -6.12 1.92
C ALA A 79 -0.45 -5.43 1.01
N ALA A 80 -0.84 -4.33 0.34
CA ALA A 80 0.03 -3.57 -0.55
C ALA A 80 1.20 -2.93 0.19
N LEU A 81 0.94 -2.23 1.30
CA LEU A 81 1.99 -1.59 2.11
C LEU A 81 2.93 -2.63 2.73
N SER A 82 2.41 -3.77 3.18
CA SER A 82 3.23 -4.85 3.73
C SER A 82 4.15 -5.48 2.67
N ALA A 83 3.62 -5.77 1.48
CA ALA A 83 4.40 -6.34 0.39
C ALA A 83 5.45 -5.36 -0.13
N SER A 84 5.10 -4.08 -0.32
CA SER A 84 6.05 -3.04 -0.72
C SER A 84 7.15 -2.85 0.33
N GLY A 85 6.78 -2.82 1.62
CA GLY A 85 7.74 -2.75 2.72
C GLY A 85 8.70 -3.93 2.74
N ALA A 86 8.20 -5.16 2.57
CA ALA A 86 9.04 -6.35 2.48
C ALA A 86 10.01 -6.25 1.29
N ALA A 87 9.55 -5.77 0.14
CA ALA A 87 10.36 -5.59 -1.05
C ALA A 87 11.48 -4.56 -0.83
N TYR A 88 11.18 -3.40 -0.27
CA TYR A 88 12.19 -2.40 0.06
C TYR A 88 13.18 -2.90 1.09
N GLN A 89 12.72 -3.52 2.18
CA GLN A 89 13.62 -4.09 3.21
C GLN A 89 14.58 -5.13 2.64
N GLY A 90 14.12 -5.97 1.71
CA GLY A 90 15.00 -6.92 1.02
C GLY A 90 16.01 -6.25 0.11
N MET A 91 15.56 -5.28 -0.69
CA MET A 91 16.41 -4.55 -1.62
C MET A 91 17.47 -3.69 -0.91
N PHE A 92 17.10 -3.05 0.20
CA PHE A 92 18.01 -2.26 1.02
C PHE A 92 18.84 -3.09 2.01
N ARG A 93 18.55 -4.39 2.15
CA ARG A 93 19.18 -5.29 3.15
C ARG A 93 19.09 -4.75 4.58
N ASN A 94 18.05 -4.01 4.86
CA ASN A 94 17.84 -3.37 6.14
C ASN A 94 16.36 -3.52 6.57
N PRO A 95 16.07 -4.21 7.67
CA PRO A 95 14.70 -4.45 8.14
C PRO A 95 14.00 -3.19 8.68
N LEU A 96 14.73 -2.09 8.87
CA LEU A 96 14.20 -0.81 9.36
C LEU A 96 13.78 0.14 8.23
N VAL A 97 13.87 -0.29 6.97
CA VAL A 97 13.44 0.51 5.83
C VAL A 97 11.93 0.40 5.65
N SER A 98 11.27 1.53 5.46
CA SER A 98 9.88 1.63 5.05
C SER A 98 9.76 2.10 3.60
N SER A 99 8.57 1.98 3.02
CA SER A 99 8.26 2.53 1.68
C SER A 99 8.42 4.06 1.59
N ASP A 100 8.45 4.75 2.73
CA ASP A 100 8.57 6.21 2.81
C ASP A 100 9.99 6.72 2.49
N ILE A 101 11.00 5.89 2.70
CA ILE A 101 12.42 6.25 2.49
C ILE A 101 12.70 6.70 1.04
N VAL A 102 11.96 6.18 0.07
CA VAL A 102 12.10 6.56 -1.34
C VAL A 102 11.25 7.77 -1.72
N GLY A 103 10.69 8.50 -0.75
CA GLY A 103 9.95 9.75 -0.97
C GLY A 103 8.53 9.59 -1.50
N ALA A 104 7.98 8.38 -1.55
CA ALA A 104 6.66 8.10 -2.10
C ALA A 104 5.55 8.88 -1.34
N SER A 105 5.58 8.83 -0.01
CA SER A 105 4.58 9.52 0.84
C SER A 105 4.67 11.04 0.73
N SER A 106 5.89 11.60 0.69
CA SER A 106 6.09 13.04 0.55
C SER A 106 5.58 13.57 -0.80
N GLY A 107 5.84 12.81 -1.88
CA GLY A 107 5.32 13.13 -3.20
C GLY A 107 3.78 13.09 -3.23
N ALA A 108 3.19 12.04 -2.65
CA ALA A 108 1.74 11.91 -2.56
C ALA A 108 1.09 13.05 -1.75
N ALA A 109 1.70 13.43 -0.63
CA ALA A 109 1.25 14.54 0.21
C ALA A 109 1.21 15.87 -0.57
N PHE A 110 2.28 16.15 -1.31
CA PHE A 110 2.34 17.33 -2.17
C PHE A 110 1.29 17.29 -3.27
N GLY A 111 1.16 16.15 -3.96
CA GLY A 111 0.17 15.98 -5.03
C GLY A 111 -1.26 16.17 -4.54
N ALA A 112 -1.60 15.60 -3.38
CA ALA A 112 -2.92 15.79 -2.78
C ALA A 112 -3.17 17.24 -2.37
N ALA A 113 -2.20 17.87 -1.69
CA ALA A 113 -2.30 19.28 -1.29
C ALA A 113 -2.46 20.20 -2.50
N LEU A 114 -1.74 19.94 -3.59
CA LEU A 114 -1.88 20.68 -4.85
C LEU A 114 -3.27 20.48 -5.47
N GLY A 115 -3.77 19.24 -5.52
CA GLY A 115 -5.11 18.95 -6.03
C GLY A 115 -6.20 19.68 -5.23
N ILE A 116 -6.11 19.68 -3.90
CA ILE A 116 -7.05 20.38 -3.02
C ILE A 116 -6.98 21.89 -3.25
N LEU A 117 -5.78 22.46 -3.33
CA LEU A 117 -5.58 23.89 -3.57
C LEU A 117 -6.18 24.34 -4.91
N LEU A 118 -6.12 23.48 -5.93
CA LEU A 118 -6.71 23.73 -7.26
C LEU A 118 -8.23 23.46 -7.31
N GLY A 119 -8.86 23.09 -6.20
CA GLY A 119 -10.30 22.80 -6.13
C GLY A 119 -10.70 21.51 -6.85
N ALA A 120 -9.79 20.55 -6.97
CA ALA A 120 -10.07 19.29 -7.65
C ALA A 120 -11.05 18.41 -6.84
N GLY A 121 -11.86 17.62 -7.54
CA GLY A 121 -12.69 16.58 -6.90
C GLY A 121 -11.87 15.41 -6.35
N GLY A 122 -12.47 14.60 -5.47
CA GLY A 122 -11.78 13.54 -4.74
C GLY A 122 -10.98 12.57 -5.61
N SER A 123 -11.52 12.13 -6.75
CA SER A 123 -10.81 11.23 -7.69
C SER A 123 -9.56 11.90 -8.28
N MET A 124 -9.63 13.20 -8.60
CA MET A 124 -8.49 13.96 -9.13
C MET A 124 -7.44 14.23 -8.06
N ILE A 125 -7.83 14.43 -6.80
CA ILE A 125 -6.90 14.50 -5.66
C ILE A 125 -6.13 13.19 -5.52
N SER A 126 -6.83 12.05 -5.58
CA SER A 126 -6.22 10.72 -5.53
C SER A 126 -5.27 10.48 -6.71
N LEU A 127 -5.67 10.87 -7.93
CA LEU A 127 -4.82 10.77 -9.12
C LEU A 127 -3.58 11.66 -8.99
N SER A 128 -3.71 12.89 -8.53
CA SER A 128 -2.59 13.80 -8.28
C SER A 128 -1.63 13.22 -7.25
N ALA A 129 -2.14 12.69 -6.13
CA ALA A 129 -1.33 12.01 -5.11
C ALA A 129 -0.55 10.83 -5.70
N PHE A 130 -1.20 9.98 -6.49
CA PHE A 130 -0.57 8.84 -7.16
C PHE A 130 0.55 9.28 -8.13
N LEU A 131 0.27 10.28 -8.96
CA LEU A 131 1.23 10.79 -9.95
C LEU A 131 2.46 11.40 -9.27
N PHE A 132 2.27 12.29 -8.30
CA PHE A 132 3.39 12.93 -7.60
C PHE A 132 4.17 11.96 -6.72
N SER A 133 3.54 10.94 -6.15
CA SER A 133 4.22 9.82 -5.50
C SER A 133 5.14 9.10 -6.48
N SER A 134 4.63 8.75 -7.65
CA SER A 134 5.38 8.07 -8.70
C SER A 134 6.53 8.93 -9.26
N ILE A 135 6.29 10.22 -9.47
CA ILE A 135 7.30 11.20 -9.90
C ILE A 135 8.41 11.31 -8.85
N SER A 136 8.06 11.41 -7.56
CA SER A 136 9.02 11.47 -6.47
C SER A 136 9.98 10.27 -6.49
N VAL A 137 9.43 9.05 -6.57
CA VAL A 137 10.25 7.83 -6.64
C VAL A 137 11.08 7.75 -7.91
N ALA A 138 10.53 8.18 -9.06
CA ALA A 138 11.29 8.26 -10.31
C ALA A 138 12.48 9.21 -10.20
N MET A 139 12.29 10.39 -9.60
CA MET A 139 13.37 11.36 -9.35
C MET A 139 14.44 10.76 -8.42
N VAL A 140 14.05 10.12 -7.33
CA VAL A 140 14.95 9.42 -6.41
C VAL A 140 15.77 8.36 -7.14
N TYR A 141 15.12 7.55 -7.97
CA TYR A 141 15.81 6.52 -8.75
C TYR A 141 16.80 7.12 -9.76
N MET A 142 16.40 8.16 -10.49
CA MET A 142 17.29 8.86 -11.44
C MET A 142 18.52 9.44 -10.76
N ILE A 143 18.35 10.13 -9.63
CA ILE A 143 19.45 10.72 -8.88
C ILE A 143 20.37 9.63 -8.31
N SER A 144 19.81 8.54 -7.77
CA SER A 144 20.59 7.43 -7.22
C SER A 144 21.52 6.77 -8.24
N ARG A 145 21.16 6.80 -9.53
CA ARG A 145 22.01 6.26 -10.61
C ARG A 145 23.25 7.10 -10.89
N VAL A 146 23.22 8.37 -10.55
CA VAL A 146 24.41 9.26 -10.67
C VAL A 146 25.45 8.90 -9.62
N LEU A 147 25.04 8.43 -8.46
CA LEU A 147 25.89 7.99 -7.36
C LEU A 147 26.39 6.55 -7.59
N ARG A 148 27.41 6.38 -8.42
CA ARG A 148 27.88 5.08 -8.94
C ARG A 148 28.44 4.09 -7.91
N GLN A 149 28.93 4.57 -6.75
CA GLN A 149 29.71 3.73 -5.82
C GLN A 149 28.86 2.84 -4.91
N ASN A 150 27.66 3.28 -4.50
CA ASN A 150 26.74 2.49 -3.68
C ASN A 150 25.30 2.89 -3.99
N GLN A 151 24.65 2.13 -4.86
CA GLN A 151 23.31 2.44 -5.34
C GLN A 151 22.26 2.42 -4.21
N VAL A 152 22.44 1.58 -3.19
CA VAL A 152 21.53 1.52 -2.04
C VAL A 152 21.63 2.81 -1.21
N LEU A 153 22.85 3.25 -0.89
CA LEU A 153 23.07 4.52 -0.20
C LEU A 153 22.56 5.70 -1.03
N GLY A 154 22.79 5.66 -2.35
CA GLY A 154 22.28 6.66 -3.29
C GLY A 154 20.75 6.80 -3.25
N LEU A 155 20.01 5.68 -3.20
CA LEU A 155 18.55 5.70 -3.08
C LEU A 155 18.09 6.33 -1.75
N VAL A 156 18.76 6.02 -0.63
CA VAL A 156 18.40 6.61 0.68
C VAL A 156 18.64 8.12 0.69
N LEU A 157 19.84 8.56 0.29
CA LEU A 157 20.19 9.99 0.30
C LEU A 157 19.32 10.79 -0.67
N ALA A 158 19.09 10.27 -1.88
CA ALA A 158 18.20 10.91 -2.84
C ALA A 158 16.75 10.95 -2.31
N GLY A 159 16.30 9.89 -1.62
CA GLY A 159 14.97 9.83 -1.02
C GLY A 159 14.77 10.88 0.07
N ILE A 160 15.75 11.06 0.95
CA ILE A 160 15.73 12.12 1.98
C ILE A 160 15.70 13.50 1.32
N MET A 161 16.52 13.74 0.31
CA MET A 161 16.60 15.02 -0.38
C MET A 161 15.30 15.36 -1.12
N ILE A 162 14.81 14.46 -1.94
CA ILE A 162 13.55 14.65 -2.70
C ILE A 162 12.34 14.72 -1.76
N GLY A 163 12.29 13.88 -0.72
CA GLY A 163 11.27 13.93 0.31
C GLY A 163 11.23 15.29 1.01
N SER A 164 12.38 15.87 1.33
CA SER A 164 12.48 17.22 1.94
C SER A 164 11.97 18.31 1.00
N ILE A 165 12.24 18.22 -0.31
CA ILE A 165 11.74 19.18 -1.30
C ILE A 165 10.21 19.11 -1.37
N PHE A 166 9.63 17.91 -1.46
CA PHE A 166 8.17 17.75 -1.51
C PHE A 166 7.50 18.17 -0.18
N ASN A 167 8.12 17.90 0.97
CA ASN A 167 7.63 18.35 2.27
C ASN A 167 7.65 19.89 2.39
N ALA A 168 8.70 20.54 1.93
CA ALA A 168 8.77 22.00 1.87
C ALA A 168 7.68 22.56 0.93
N GLY A 169 7.50 21.92 -0.24
CA GLY A 169 6.42 22.27 -1.17
C GLY A 169 5.03 22.11 -0.54
N THR A 170 4.77 21.02 0.16
CA THR A 170 3.51 20.80 0.89
C THR A 170 3.28 21.87 1.95
N SER A 171 4.32 22.26 2.69
CA SER A 171 4.24 23.34 3.69
C SER A 171 3.93 24.68 3.03
N PHE A 172 4.52 24.98 1.88
CA PHE A 172 4.22 26.18 1.11
C PHE A 172 2.76 26.19 0.63
N LEU A 173 2.25 25.07 0.08
CA LEU A 173 0.84 24.96 -0.33
C LEU A 173 -0.13 25.17 0.85
N LYS A 174 0.20 24.69 2.05
CA LYS A 174 -0.61 24.94 3.26
C LYS A 174 -0.68 26.41 3.66
N ILE A 175 0.40 27.16 3.44
CA ILE A 175 0.42 28.61 3.71
C ILE A 175 -0.47 29.37 2.72
N MET A 176 -0.55 28.89 1.46
CA MET A 176 -1.38 29.51 0.44
C MET A 176 -2.85 29.08 0.50
N ALA A 177 -3.15 28.00 1.20
CA ALA A 177 -4.51 27.44 1.27
C ALA A 177 -5.44 28.33 2.11
N ASP A 178 -6.73 28.37 1.71
CA ASP A 178 -7.77 29.02 2.52
C ASP A 178 -7.83 28.38 3.91
N PRO A 179 -7.73 29.20 5.01
CA PRO A 179 -7.68 28.67 6.37
C PRO A 179 -8.97 27.98 6.81
N ASN A 180 -10.12 28.33 6.24
CA ASN A 180 -11.43 27.83 6.69
C ASN A 180 -11.89 26.59 5.90
N ASP A 181 -11.36 26.36 4.68
CA ASP A 181 -11.79 25.27 3.81
C ASP A 181 -10.62 24.36 3.38
N GLN A 182 -9.68 24.87 2.58
CA GLN A 182 -8.64 24.06 1.96
C GLN A 182 -7.60 23.53 2.97
N LEU A 183 -7.18 24.35 3.93
CA LEU A 183 -6.19 23.94 4.94
C LEU A 183 -6.68 22.80 5.84
N PRO A 184 -7.92 22.81 6.37
CA PRO A 184 -8.50 21.66 7.02
C PRO A 184 -8.56 20.42 6.12
N GLN A 185 -8.98 20.55 4.85
CA GLN A 185 -9.05 19.43 3.91
C GLN A 185 -7.67 18.78 3.70
N ILE A 186 -6.63 19.59 3.44
CA ILE A 186 -5.25 19.11 3.31
C ILE A 186 -4.82 18.38 4.60
N THR A 187 -5.12 18.96 5.76
CA THR A 187 -4.73 18.39 7.05
C THR A 187 -5.41 17.04 7.30
N PHE A 188 -6.72 16.94 7.07
CA PHE A 188 -7.45 15.68 7.19
C PHE A 188 -6.99 14.62 6.18
N TRP A 189 -6.69 15.03 4.95
CA TRP A 189 -6.16 14.10 3.96
C TRP A 189 -4.81 13.52 4.39
N LEU A 190 -3.92 14.36 4.93
CA LEU A 190 -2.60 13.94 5.44
C LEU A 190 -2.68 13.03 6.67
N MET A 191 -3.75 13.11 7.46
CA MET A 191 -3.96 12.19 8.58
C MET A 191 -4.30 10.77 8.14
N GLY A 192 -4.75 10.60 6.89
CA GLY A 192 -5.19 9.33 6.34
C GLY A 192 -6.54 8.85 6.87
N SER A 193 -7.38 8.34 5.98
CA SER A 193 -8.69 7.79 6.33
C SER A 193 -9.23 6.90 5.22
N LEU A 194 -9.97 5.87 5.62
CA LEU A 194 -10.77 5.03 4.72
C LEU A 194 -12.27 5.38 4.79
N ASN A 195 -12.63 6.48 5.45
CA ASN A 195 -14.02 6.94 5.51
C ASN A 195 -14.43 7.61 4.19
N GLY A 196 -15.69 7.45 3.80
CA GLY A 196 -16.25 8.06 2.60
C GLY A 196 -15.73 7.51 1.28
N LYS A 197 -15.11 6.33 1.31
CA LYS A 197 -14.62 5.64 0.12
C LYS A 197 -15.74 4.89 -0.61
N THR A 198 -15.70 4.90 -1.94
CA THR A 198 -16.70 4.32 -2.83
C THR A 198 -16.29 2.93 -3.32
N LEU A 199 -17.26 2.18 -3.89
CA LEU A 199 -16.98 0.92 -4.57
C LEU A 199 -16.06 1.11 -5.80
N ASP A 200 -16.20 2.21 -6.51
CA ASP A 200 -15.34 2.51 -7.66
C ASP A 200 -13.89 2.70 -7.24
N GLU A 201 -13.64 3.43 -6.14
CA GLU A 201 -12.29 3.58 -5.57
C GLU A 201 -11.72 2.23 -5.12
N LEU A 202 -12.55 1.36 -4.51
CA LEU A 202 -12.15 -0.01 -4.16
C LEU A 202 -11.77 -0.80 -5.41
N PHE A 203 -12.56 -0.72 -6.47
CA PHE A 203 -12.33 -1.48 -7.70
C PHE A 203 -11.04 -1.05 -8.41
N TYR A 204 -10.83 0.26 -8.60
CA TYR A 204 -9.60 0.78 -9.20
C TYR A 204 -8.36 0.46 -8.36
N ALA A 205 -8.45 0.63 -7.04
CA ALA A 205 -7.36 0.27 -6.15
C ALA A 205 -7.06 -1.24 -6.19
N ALA A 206 -8.10 -2.08 -6.24
CA ALA A 206 -7.94 -3.53 -6.32
C ALA A 206 -7.18 -3.95 -7.57
N ILE A 207 -7.50 -3.40 -8.74
CA ILE A 207 -6.81 -3.72 -10.00
C ILE A 207 -5.31 -3.41 -9.88
N LEU A 208 -4.96 -2.19 -9.45
CA LEU A 208 -3.57 -1.75 -9.38
C LEU A 208 -2.79 -2.50 -8.29
N ILE A 209 -3.39 -2.71 -7.13
CA ILE A 209 -2.76 -3.43 -6.01
C ILE A 209 -2.57 -4.91 -6.37
N LEU A 210 -3.58 -5.58 -6.91
CA LEU A 210 -3.47 -6.98 -7.32
C LEU A 210 -2.43 -7.15 -8.43
N LEU A 211 -2.38 -6.23 -9.40
CA LEU A 211 -1.33 -6.23 -10.42
C LEU A 211 0.06 -6.16 -9.79
N GLY A 212 0.29 -5.20 -8.89
CA GLY A 212 1.57 -5.04 -8.19
C GLY A 212 1.93 -6.26 -7.35
N LEU A 213 0.96 -6.84 -6.62
CA LEU A 213 1.16 -8.05 -5.82
C LEU A 213 1.51 -9.26 -6.69
N VAL A 214 0.78 -9.50 -7.78
CA VAL A 214 1.06 -10.61 -8.71
C VAL A 214 2.46 -10.49 -9.30
N LEU A 215 2.87 -9.28 -9.71
CA LEU A 215 4.22 -9.05 -10.23
C LEU A 215 5.28 -9.33 -9.16
N LEU A 216 5.12 -8.85 -7.92
CA LEU A 216 6.06 -9.14 -6.82
C LEU A 216 6.09 -10.64 -6.47
N LEU A 217 4.93 -11.30 -6.44
CA LEU A 217 4.86 -12.75 -6.23
C LEU A 217 5.58 -13.53 -7.32
N GLY A 218 5.49 -13.08 -8.58
CA GLY A 218 6.27 -13.65 -9.68
C GLY A 218 7.79 -13.48 -9.50
N LEU A 219 8.21 -12.41 -8.84
CA LEU A 219 9.62 -12.10 -8.59
C LEU A 219 10.15 -12.64 -7.26
N ARG A 220 9.32 -13.24 -6.41
CA ARG A 220 9.65 -13.65 -5.02
C ARG A 220 10.93 -14.48 -4.90
N TRP A 221 11.23 -15.34 -5.88
CA TRP A 221 12.47 -16.12 -5.87
C TRP A 221 13.68 -15.23 -6.17
N LYS A 222 13.57 -14.36 -7.19
CA LYS A 222 14.64 -13.43 -7.56
C LYS A 222 14.92 -12.38 -6.48
N MET A 223 13.92 -12.04 -5.66
CA MET A 223 14.07 -11.09 -4.55
C MET A 223 14.99 -11.63 -3.45
N ASN A 224 15.07 -12.95 -3.24
CA ASN A 224 16.08 -13.54 -2.34
C ASN A 224 17.50 -13.21 -2.80
N LEU A 225 17.74 -13.10 -4.10
CA LEU A 225 19.07 -12.77 -4.64
C LEU A 225 19.44 -11.30 -4.41
N LEU A 226 18.48 -10.39 -4.26
CA LEU A 226 18.74 -8.99 -3.88
C LEU A 226 19.23 -8.85 -2.44
N THR A 227 18.99 -9.85 -1.58
CA THR A 227 19.50 -9.86 -0.21
C THR A 227 20.96 -10.29 -0.11
N MET A 228 21.53 -10.89 -1.17
CA MET A 228 22.93 -11.32 -1.27
C MET A 228 23.84 -10.16 -1.73
N ASP A 229 25.15 -10.35 -1.68
CA ASP A 229 26.07 -9.38 -2.27
C ASP A 229 25.84 -9.26 -3.78
N GLU A 230 26.05 -8.06 -4.34
CA GLU A 230 25.77 -7.80 -5.75
C GLU A 230 26.65 -8.67 -6.68
N LYS A 231 27.90 -8.90 -6.29
CA LYS A 231 28.83 -9.77 -7.03
C LYS A 231 28.38 -11.24 -7.00
N GLU A 232 27.89 -11.69 -5.84
CA GLU A 232 27.34 -13.05 -5.70
C GLU A 232 26.10 -13.25 -6.53
N ALA A 233 25.15 -12.29 -6.49
CA ALA A 233 23.93 -12.33 -7.29
C ALA A 233 24.23 -12.31 -8.81
N GLN A 234 25.22 -11.54 -9.25
CA GLN A 234 25.68 -11.52 -10.64
C GLN A 234 26.34 -12.84 -11.05
N ALA A 235 27.13 -13.46 -10.17
CA ALA A 235 27.71 -14.80 -10.41
C ALA A 235 26.64 -15.88 -10.60
N MET A 236 25.46 -15.70 -9.99
CA MET A 236 24.28 -16.57 -10.20
C MET A 236 23.46 -16.22 -11.46
N GLY A 237 23.98 -15.34 -12.34
CA GLY A 237 23.35 -14.98 -13.61
C GLY A 237 22.21 -13.95 -13.51
N VAL A 238 22.07 -13.23 -12.40
CA VAL A 238 21.01 -12.23 -12.22
C VAL A 238 21.52 -10.82 -12.50
N ALA A 239 20.86 -10.14 -13.43
CA ALA A 239 21.06 -8.72 -13.68
C ALA A 239 20.42 -7.90 -12.54
N VAL A 240 21.20 -7.57 -11.50
CA VAL A 240 20.73 -6.92 -10.27
C VAL A 240 20.10 -5.55 -10.54
N GLY A 241 20.67 -4.74 -11.44
CA GLY A 241 20.17 -3.40 -11.75
C GLY A 241 18.73 -3.40 -12.32
N PRO A 242 18.46 -4.13 -13.41
CA PRO A 242 17.10 -4.28 -13.94
C PRO A 242 16.11 -4.90 -12.95
N LEU A 243 16.53 -5.92 -12.18
CA LEU A 243 15.68 -6.52 -11.17
C LEU A 243 15.27 -5.51 -10.10
N ARG A 244 16.24 -4.71 -9.61
CA ARG A 244 16.01 -3.64 -8.63
C ARG A 244 15.01 -2.61 -9.16
N LEU A 245 15.14 -2.20 -10.42
CA LEU A 245 14.19 -1.27 -11.05
C LEU A 245 12.78 -1.85 -11.06
N VAL A 246 12.60 -3.09 -11.51
CA VAL A 246 11.27 -3.72 -11.55
C VAL A 246 10.66 -3.82 -10.15
N VAL A 247 11.45 -4.19 -9.15
CA VAL A 247 10.98 -4.24 -7.74
C VAL A 247 10.58 -2.85 -7.24
N ILE A 248 11.36 -1.79 -7.55
CA ILE A 248 11.00 -0.41 -7.20
C ILE A 248 9.68 -0.02 -7.87
N VAL A 249 9.50 -0.29 -9.15
CA VAL A 249 8.27 0.05 -9.88
C VAL A 249 7.05 -0.66 -9.26
N CYS A 250 7.15 -1.96 -8.99
CA CYS A 250 6.07 -2.72 -8.35
C CYS A 250 5.77 -2.20 -6.93
N ALA A 251 6.80 -1.98 -6.12
CA ALA A 251 6.63 -1.46 -4.75
C ALA A 251 6.08 -0.04 -4.75
N THR A 252 6.48 0.80 -5.71
CA THR A 252 5.93 2.16 -5.88
C THR A 252 4.45 2.10 -6.30
N LEU A 253 4.10 1.23 -7.25
CA LEU A 253 2.71 1.03 -7.65
C LEU A 253 1.83 0.70 -6.43
N LEU A 254 2.27 -0.25 -5.60
CA LEU A 254 1.57 -0.64 -4.38
C LEU A 254 1.45 0.51 -3.37
N THR A 255 2.56 1.20 -3.09
CA THR A 255 2.60 2.29 -2.11
C THR A 255 1.81 3.51 -2.59
N ALA A 256 2.03 3.95 -3.84
CA ALA A 256 1.35 5.12 -4.41
C ALA A 256 -0.16 4.92 -4.49
N THR A 257 -0.62 3.73 -4.92
CA THR A 257 -2.06 3.39 -4.96
C THR A 257 -2.65 3.38 -3.55
N SER A 258 -1.95 2.77 -2.58
CA SER A 258 -2.42 2.73 -1.19
C SER A 258 -2.59 4.13 -0.62
N ILE A 259 -1.57 5.00 -0.76
CA ILE A 259 -1.62 6.36 -0.24
C ILE A 259 -2.67 7.20 -0.98
N ALA A 260 -2.82 7.04 -2.28
CA ALA A 260 -3.82 7.76 -3.07
C ALA A 260 -5.26 7.52 -2.59
N VAL A 261 -5.57 6.29 -2.14
CA VAL A 261 -6.91 5.94 -1.68
C VAL A 261 -7.12 6.07 -0.17
N SER A 262 -6.07 5.99 0.64
CA SER A 262 -6.19 6.01 2.11
C SER A 262 -5.62 7.27 2.77
N GLY A 263 -4.92 8.13 2.01
CA GLY A 263 -4.02 9.12 2.62
C GLY A 263 -2.80 8.44 3.25
N MET A 264 -2.06 9.18 4.08
CA MET A 264 -0.82 8.66 4.66
C MET A 264 -1.11 7.71 5.83
N ILE A 265 -0.82 6.42 5.66
CA ILE A 265 -0.85 5.41 6.72
C ILE A 265 0.58 4.96 6.99
N GLY A 266 1.15 5.40 8.10
CA GLY A 266 2.52 5.08 8.49
C GLY A 266 2.66 3.72 9.16
N TRP A 267 3.92 3.25 9.30
CA TRP A 267 4.37 2.09 10.09
C TRP A 267 4.00 0.70 9.54
N ILE A 268 2.91 0.52 8.80
CA ILE A 268 2.48 -0.80 8.29
C ILE A 268 3.58 -1.44 7.45
N SER A 269 4.15 -0.68 6.51
CA SER A 269 5.22 -1.16 5.63
C SER A 269 6.52 -1.50 6.35
N LEU A 270 6.71 -1.00 7.57
CA LEU A 270 7.85 -1.31 8.44
C LEU A 270 7.58 -2.52 9.33
N VAL A 271 6.44 -2.50 10.02
CA VAL A 271 6.14 -3.39 11.15
C VAL A 271 5.69 -4.76 10.67
N ILE A 272 4.78 -4.82 9.70
CA ILE A 272 4.21 -6.09 9.25
C ILE A 272 5.26 -7.03 8.63
N PRO A 273 6.15 -6.59 7.72
CA PRO A 273 7.21 -7.47 7.21
C PRO A 273 8.16 -7.96 8.29
N HIS A 274 8.40 -7.15 9.33
CA HIS A 274 9.23 -7.56 10.47
C HIS A 274 8.59 -8.73 11.23
N PHE A 275 7.32 -8.59 11.63
CA PHE A 275 6.60 -9.68 12.29
C PHE A 275 6.44 -10.92 11.40
N SER A 276 6.18 -10.73 10.12
CA SER A 276 6.07 -11.84 9.18
C SER A 276 7.38 -12.63 9.10
N ARG A 277 8.54 -11.97 9.13
CA ARG A 277 9.84 -12.67 9.18
C ARG A 277 10.05 -13.48 10.46
N LEU A 278 9.54 -13.02 11.59
CA LEU A 278 9.59 -13.79 12.85
C LEU A 278 8.74 -15.06 12.75
N LEU A 279 7.63 -15.02 12.02
CA LEU A 279 6.71 -16.15 11.86
C LEU A 279 7.15 -17.15 10.80
N VAL A 280 7.55 -16.67 9.60
CA VAL A 280 7.80 -17.55 8.44
C VAL A 280 9.24 -17.55 7.94
N GLY A 281 10.11 -16.74 8.53
CA GLY A 281 11.51 -16.58 8.13
C GLY A 281 11.72 -15.52 7.05
N SER A 282 12.97 -15.40 6.56
CA SER A 282 13.38 -14.34 5.64
C SER A 282 13.27 -14.72 4.15
N ASP A 283 12.85 -15.95 3.83
CA ASP A 283 12.69 -16.39 2.44
C ASP A 283 11.46 -15.74 1.81
N PHE A 284 11.67 -14.92 0.76
CA PHE A 284 10.59 -14.21 0.05
C PHE A 284 9.54 -15.12 -0.57
N ARG A 285 9.83 -16.40 -0.81
CA ARG A 285 8.84 -17.39 -1.28
C ARG A 285 7.78 -17.70 -0.23
N ARG A 286 8.08 -17.43 1.06
CA ARG A 286 7.19 -17.64 2.19
C ARG A 286 6.70 -16.34 2.80
N LEU A 287 7.47 -15.26 2.64
CA LEU A 287 7.21 -13.96 3.24
C LEU A 287 6.13 -13.18 2.47
N LEU A 288 6.13 -13.24 1.13
CA LEU A 288 5.11 -12.67 0.22
C LEU A 288 4.04 -13.72 -0.09
#